data_7a07635e33fb5bcfd48249c097e70b93
#
_entry.id   7a07635e33fb5bcfd48249c097e70b93
#
_cell.length_a   1.000
_cell.length_b   1.000
_cell.length_c   1.000
_cell.angle_alpha   90.00
_cell.angle_beta   90.00
_cell.angle_gamma   90.00
#
_symmetry.space_group_name_H-M   'P 1'
#
loop_
_entity.id
_entity.type
_entity.pdbx_description
1 polymer ?
#
loop_
_entity_poly.entity_id
_entity_poly.type
_entity_poly.pdbx_seq_one_letter_code
_entity_poly.pdbx_strand_id
1 'polypeptide(L)'
;MFAYILHLQSSLGSLFYSTVLAVILTACSTNPETGKSSFTGFMSPVQEAKLGAQEHPKLLGYFGGLYPEEHVAKYINSIGSRLLAASGNSEMKFQFTVLNDPKVNAFALPGGYIYVTRGLIALAEDEAELAGVIAHEIAHVLARHTAERYSQAVAANIGLATLGAVAPTIGIPVRGVGRLVSFGAEAALRAYSRSQELEADMLAVRYMNSLGYDPAALINFFVKLEREKRLRSKKIHSSGNISI
;
A
#
# COMPACT_ATOMS: atom_id res chain seq x y z
N MET A 1 34.76 33.32 30.35
CA MET A 1 34.18 33.41 28.98
C MET A 1 34.12 32.05 28.29
N PHE A 2 35.16 31.22 28.29
CA PHE A 2 35.19 29.89 27.69
C PHE A 2 34.19 28.88 28.26
N ALA A 3 33.99 28.85 29.57
CA ALA A 3 33.07 27.94 30.26
C ALA A 3 31.58 28.21 29.91
N TYR A 4 31.22 29.44 29.62
CA TYR A 4 29.86 29.84 29.26
C TYR A 4 29.50 29.38 27.85
N ILE A 5 30.46 29.36 26.92
CA ILE A 5 30.27 28.91 25.54
C ILE A 5 30.07 27.37 25.47
N LEU A 6 30.81 26.61 26.30
CA LEU A 6 30.67 25.16 26.40
C LEU A 6 29.31 24.74 27.01
N HIS A 7 28.79 25.50 27.97
CA HIS A 7 27.46 25.25 28.55
C HIS A 7 26.32 25.56 27.57
N LEU A 8 26.46 26.61 26.73
CA LEU A 8 25.46 26.93 25.71
C LEU A 8 25.41 25.88 24.59
N GLN A 9 26.57 25.35 24.21
CA GLN A 9 26.60 24.28 23.16
C GLN A 9 26.00 22.97 23.67
N SER A 10 26.19 22.60 24.93
CA SER A 10 25.60 21.38 25.51
C SER A 10 24.08 21.49 25.69
N SER A 11 23.56 22.68 26.04
CA SER A 11 22.13 22.90 26.21
C SER A 11 21.39 22.95 24.87
N LEU A 12 21.96 23.55 23.81
CA LEU A 12 21.43 23.57 22.47
C LEU A 12 21.40 22.16 21.86
N GLY A 13 22.46 21.36 22.07
CA GLY A 13 22.50 19.96 21.64
C GLY A 13 21.42 19.12 22.32
N SER A 14 21.27 19.26 23.64
CA SER A 14 20.23 18.57 24.43
C SER A 14 18.81 18.93 23.95
N LEU A 15 18.55 20.23 23.70
CA LEU A 15 17.26 20.69 23.20
C LEU A 15 16.96 20.12 21.81
N PHE A 16 17.95 20.10 20.92
CA PHE A 16 17.83 19.53 19.58
C PHE A 16 17.55 18.03 19.61
N TYR A 17 18.25 17.25 20.44
CA TYR A 17 17.99 15.83 20.61
C TYR A 17 16.61 15.56 21.20
N SER A 18 16.17 16.36 22.17
CA SER A 18 14.84 16.22 22.78
C SER A 18 13.72 16.53 21.80
N THR A 19 13.87 17.56 20.96
CA THR A 19 12.87 17.89 19.92
C THR A 19 12.83 16.85 18.81
N VAL A 20 13.96 16.33 18.35
CA VAL A 20 14.01 15.25 17.35
C VAL A 20 13.37 13.98 17.90
N LEU A 21 13.66 13.62 19.17
CA LEU A 21 13.06 12.45 19.80
C LEU A 21 11.53 12.61 19.96
N ALA A 22 11.06 13.79 20.33
CA ALA A 22 9.64 14.09 20.46
C ALA A 22 8.91 13.98 19.12
N VAL A 23 9.50 14.46 18.03
CA VAL A 23 8.93 14.35 16.67
C VAL A 23 8.85 12.90 16.22
N ILE A 24 9.84 12.07 16.54
CA ILE A 24 9.83 10.64 16.20
C ILE A 24 8.71 9.90 16.95
N LEU A 25 8.48 10.24 18.22
CA LEU A 25 7.44 9.61 19.05
C LEU A 25 6.00 9.93 18.57
N THR A 26 5.79 11.09 17.94
CA THR A 26 4.47 11.50 17.41
C THR A 26 4.22 11.04 15.96
N ALA A 27 5.24 10.50 15.31
CA ALA A 27 5.17 10.09 13.90
C ALA A 27 4.62 8.67 13.68
N CYS A 28 4.38 7.92 14.74
CA CYS A 28 3.75 6.59 14.67
C CYS A 28 2.23 6.71 14.81
N SER A 29 1.49 6.05 13.94
CA SER A 29 0.07 5.77 14.10
C SER A 29 -0.15 4.33 14.53
N THR A 30 -1.12 4.11 15.41
CA THR A 30 -1.52 2.75 15.82
C THR A 30 -2.81 2.39 15.11
N ASN A 31 -2.83 1.25 14.43
CA ASN A 31 -4.05 0.71 13.86
C ASN A 31 -4.99 0.31 15.00
N PRO A 32 -6.19 0.92 15.11
CA PRO A 32 -7.09 0.66 16.23
C PRO A 32 -7.64 -0.79 16.22
N GLU A 33 -7.61 -1.46 15.08
CA GLU A 33 -8.15 -2.79 14.92
C GLU A 33 -7.15 -3.90 15.25
N THR A 34 -5.87 -3.68 14.98
CA THR A 34 -4.81 -4.67 15.19
C THR A 34 -3.87 -4.31 16.35
N GLY A 35 -3.92 -3.06 16.83
CA GLY A 35 -2.97 -2.54 17.82
C GLY A 35 -1.55 -2.35 17.27
N LYS A 36 -1.31 -2.63 15.99
CA LYS A 36 0.00 -2.49 15.38
C LYS A 36 0.33 -1.01 15.19
N SER A 37 1.52 -0.63 15.65
CA SER A 37 2.06 0.71 15.41
C SER A 37 2.84 0.74 14.10
N SER A 38 2.56 1.74 13.26
CA SER A 38 3.25 1.97 12.00
C SER A 38 3.75 3.41 11.88
N PHE A 39 4.90 3.58 11.23
CA PHE A 39 5.47 4.90 11.01
C PHE A 39 4.88 5.54 9.76
N THR A 40 3.91 6.45 9.94
CA THR A 40 3.20 7.15 8.86
C THR A 40 3.40 8.67 8.88
N GLY A 41 4.39 9.16 9.63
CA GLY A 41 4.57 10.59 9.94
C GLY A 41 4.83 11.50 8.74
N PHE A 42 5.25 10.95 7.60
CA PHE A 42 5.49 11.74 6.38
C PHE A 42 4.32 11.75 5.40
N MET A 43 3.18 11.11 5.72
CA MET A 43 1.99 11.12 4.88
C MET A 43 0.72 11.21 5.73
N SER A 44 0.07 12.37 5.73
CA SER A 44 -1.21 12.58 6.41
C SER A 44 -2.38 11.98 5.61
N PRO A 45 -3.54 11.70 6.24
CA PRO A 45 -4.74 11.22 5.52
C PRO A 45 -5.20 12.15 4.38
N VAL A 46 -5.03 13.47 4.53
CA VAL A 46 -5.34 14.45 3.48
C VAL A 46 -4.40 14.29 2.28
N GLN A 47 -3.12 14.03 2.54
CA GLN A 47 -2.14 13.77 1.47
C GLN A 47 -2.39 12.43 0.78
N GLU A 48 -2.84 11.40 1.53
CA GLU A 48 -3.26 10.12 0.95
C GLU A 48 -4.42 10.30 -0.02
N ALA A 49 -5.48 11.02 0.40
CA ALA A 49 -6.64 11.29 -0.44
C ALA A 49 -6.27 12.10 -1.70
N LYS A 50 -5.39 13.10 -1.55
CA LYS A 50 -4.89 13.90 -2.67
C LYS A 50 -4.08 13.06 -3.66
N LEU A 51 -3.19 12.20 -3.16
CA LEU A 51 -2.39 11.31 -3.99
C LEU A 51 -3.29 10.34 -4.78
N GLY A 52 -4.24 9.69 -4.10
CA GLY A 52 -5.20 8.79 -4.75
C GLY A 52 -5.98 9.48 -5.86
N ALA A 53 -6.50 10.68 -5.60
CA ALA A 53 -7.24 11.47 -6.59
C ALA A 53 -6.37 11.89 -7.80
N GLN A 54 -5.09 12.16 -7.60
CA GLN A 54 -4.15 12.52 -8.67
C GLN A 54 -3.74 11.31 -9.53
N GLU A 55 -3.59 10.15 -8.90
CA GLU A 55 -3.15 8.92 -9.59
C GLU A 55 -4.31 8.16 -10.25
N HIS A 56 -5.53 8.30 -9.74
CA HIS A 56 -6.72 7.61 -10.27
C HIS A 56 -6.89 7.73 -11.79
N PRO A 57 -6.90 8.93 -12.41
CA PRO A 57 -7.09 9.06 -13.86
C PRO A 57 -5.93 8.47 -14.67
N LYS A 58 -4.71 8.49 -14.14
CA LYS A 58 -3.54 7.88 -14.79
C LYS A 58 -3.66 6.36 -14.84
N LEU A 59 -4.09 5.76 -13.70
CA LEU A 59 -4.30 4.31 -13.63
C LEU A 59 -5.44 3.85 -14.52
N LEU A 60 -6.54 4.60 -14.62
CA LEU A 60 -7.60 4.29 -15.59
C LEU A 60 -7.03 4.20 -17.01
N GLY A 61 -6.22 5.18 -17.43
CA GLY A 61 -5.58 5.16 -18.75
C GLY A 61 -4.63 3.97 -18.94
N TYR A 62 -3.85 3.63 -17.92
CA TYR A 62 -2.87 2.54 -17.97
C TYR A 62 -3.54 1.15 -18.06
N PHE A 63 -4.67 0.94 -17.39
CA PHE A 63 -5.39 -0.34 -17.31
C PHE A 63 -6.58 -0.46 -18.29
N GLY A 64 -6.57 0.29 -19.39
CA GLY A 64 -7.58 0.15 -20.45
C GLY A 64 -8.94 0.78 -20.14
N GLY A 65 -9.01 1.67 -19.13
CA GLY A 65 -10.21 2.39 -18.74
C GLY A 65 -11.16 1.57 -17.86
N LEU A 66 -12.36 2.11 -17.71
CA LEU A 66 -13.43 1.43 -16.97
C LEU A 66 -13.96 0.22 -17.76
N TYR A 67 -14.27 -0.85 -17.05
CA TYR A 67 -15.01 -1.97 -17.63
C TYR A 67 -16.45 -1.51 -17.97
N PRO A 68 -16.95 -1.72 -19.20
CA PRO A 68 -18.17 -1.07 -19.67
C PRO A 68 -19.48 -1.66 -19.08
N GLU A 69 -19.41 -2.81 -18.41
CA GLU A 69 -20.57 -3.50 -17.86
C GLU A 69 -20.98 -2.92 -16.51
N GLU A 70 -21.95 -2.01 -16.52
CA GLU A 70 -22.42 -1.28 -15.33
C GLU A 70 -22.91 -2.22 -14.21
N HIS A 71 -23.56 -3.33 -14.57
CA HIS A 71 -24.06 -4.30 -13.59
C HIS A 71 -22.92 -4.97 -12.81
N VAL A 72 -21.77 -5.24 -13.47
CA VAL A 72 -20.57 -5.76 -12.80
C VAL A 72 -19.99 -4.73 -11.84
N ALA A 73 -19.90 -3.46 -12.26
CA ALA A 73 -19.43 -2.38 -11.41
C ALA A 73 -20.33 -2.22 -10.17
N LYS A 74 -21.66 -2.26 -10.33
CA LYS A 74 -22.62 -2.22 -9.21
C LYS A 74 -22.45 -3.40 -8.25
N TYR A 75 -22.22 -4.59 -8.80
CA TYR A 75 -22.00 -5.80 -8.00
C TYR A 75 -20.74 -5.69 -7.14
N ILE A 76 -19.61 -5.30 -7.72
CA ILE A 76 -18.34 -5.10 -6.98
C ILE A 76 -18.49 -3.98 -5.93
N ASN A 77 -19.16 -2.88 -6.26
CA ASN A 77 -19.46 -1.82 -5.29
C ASN A 77 -20.32 -2.33 -4.12
N SER A 78 -21.30 -3.20 -4.38
CA SER A 78 -22.14 -3.79 -3.34
C SER A 78 -21.32 -4.65 -2.38
N ILE A 79 -20.44 -5.51 -2.89
CA ILE A 79 -19.54 -6.34 -2.07
C ILE A 79 -18.63 -5.43 -1.22
N GLY A 80 -17.96 -4.47 -1.87
CA GLY A 80 -17.03 -3.56 -1.20
C GLY A 80 -17.69 -2.72 -0.12
N SER A 81 -18.90 -2.22 -0.36
CA SER A 81 -19.65 -1.43 0.62
C SER A 81 -20.06 -2.24 1.84
N ARG A 82 -20.47 -3.51 1.67
CA ARG A 82 -20.78 -4.41 2.79
C ARG A 82 -19.53 -4.72 3.62
N LEU A 83 -18.40 -4.99 2.97
CA LEU A 83 -17.12 -5.24 3.64
C LEU A 83 -16.63 -4.01 4.41
N LEU A 84 -16.75 -2.82 3.82
CA LEU A 84 -16.41 -1.56 4.48
C LEU A 84 -17.29 -1.32 5.72
N ALA A 85 -18.59 -1.59 5.62
CA ALA A 85 -19.49 -1.51 6.78
C ALA A 85 -19.08 -2.51 7.88
N ALA A 86 -18.72 -3.73 7.50
CA ALA A 86 -18.27 -4.78 8.44
C ALA A 86 -16.94 -4.43 9.11
N SER A 87 -16.10 -3.58 8.49
CA SER A 87 -14.86 -3.07 9.09
C SER A 87 -15.08 -2.00 10.16
N GLY A 88 -16.33 -1.52 10.37
CA GLY A 88 -16.61 -0.42 11.29
C GLY A 88 -16.21 0.98 10.78
N ASN A 89 -15.74 1.10 9.53
CA ASN A 89 -15.25 2.35 8.95
C ASN A 89 -16.17 2.90 7.85
N SER A 90 -17.48 2.74 7.99
CA SER A 90 -18.49 3.14 6.98
C SER A 90 -18.47 4.62 6.60
N GLU A 91 -17.95 5.48 7.48
CA GLU A 91 -17.81 6.92 7.23
C GLU A 91 -16.68 7.27 6.24
N MET A 92 -15.74 6.36 6.01
CA MET A 92 -14.67 6.57 5.04
C MET A 92 -15.21 6.42 3.63
N LYS A 93 -14.84 7.37 2.77
CA LYS A 93 -15.19 7.30 1.34
C LYS A 93 -14.29 6.33 0.61
N PHE A 94 -14.89 5.25 0.09
CA PHE A 94 -14.22 4.32 -0.80
C PHE A 94 -14.83 4.36 -2.20
N GLN A 95 -14.00 4.14 -3.20
CA GLN A 95 -14.39 4.03 -4.59
C GLN A 95 -13.90 2.70 -5.14
N PHE A 96 -14.82 1.81 -5.48
CA PHE A 96 -14.53 0.53 -6.10
C PHE A 96 -14.65 0.64 -7.62
N THR A 97 -13.58 0.31 -8.32
CA THR A 97 -13.50 0.51 -9.77
C THR A 97 -13.17 -0.81 -10.47
N VAL A 98 -13.98 -1.20 -11.43
CA VAL A 98 -13.67 -2.34 -12.31
C VAL A 98 -12.91 -1.84 -13.53
N LEU A 99 -11.69 -2.39 -13.72
CA LEU A 99 -10.80 -2.03 -14.82
C LEU A 99 -10.93 -3.00 -15.99
N ASN A 100 -10.88 -2.46 -17.22
CA ASN A 100 -10.97 -3.25 -18.46
C ASN A 100 -9.61 -3.90 -18.84
N ASP A 101 -8.94 -4.52 -17.87
CA ASP A 101 -7.68 -5.26 -18.09
C ASP A 101 -7.92 -6.78 -17.97
N PRO A 102 -7.49 -7.60 -18.94
CA PRO A 102 -7.61 -9.06 -18.86
C PRO A 102 -6.60 -9.71 -17.90
N LYS A 103 -5.62 -8.97 -17.40
CA LYS A 103 -4.69 -9.49 -16.38
C LYS A 103 -5.41 -9.67 -15.05
N VAL A 104 -5.08 -10.74 -14.35
CA VAL A 104 -5.60 -10.99 -13.00
C VAL A 104 -4.89 -10.09 -12.02
N ASN A 105 -5.60 -9.09 -11.49
CA ASN A 105 -5.05 -8.14 -10.53
C ASN A 105 -6.14 -7.45 -9.70
N ALA A 106 -5.82 -7.12 -8.44
CA ALA A 106 -6.49 -6.13 -7.63
C ALA A 106 -5.42 -5.31 -6.92
N PHE A 107 -5.73 -4.07 -6.59
CA PHE A 107 -4.82 -3.18 -5.86
C PHE A 107 -5.58 -1.97 -5.32
N ALA A 108 -4.96 -1.31 -4.34
CA ALA A 108 -5.50 -0.09 -3.75
C ALA A 108 -4.57 1.11 -3.96
N LEU A 109 -5.16 2.30 -4.14
CA LEU A 109 -4.48 3.57 -3.92
C LEU A 109 -4.85 4.13 -2.55
N PRO A 110 -3.97 4.93 -1.94
CA PRO A 110 -4.31 5.65 -0.71
C PRO A 110 -5.53 6.55 -0.93
N GLY A 111 -6.28 6.79 0.14
CA GLY A 111 -7.51 7.60 0.08
C GLY A 111 -8.76 6.85 -0.34
N GLY A 112 -8.75 5.50 -0.34
CA GLY A 112 -9.96 4.68 -0.51
C GLY A 112 -10.26 4.23 -1.94
N TYR A 113 -9.32 4.29 -2.86
CA TYR A 113 -9.52 3.80 -4.23
C TYR A 113 -9.12 2.33 -4.33
N ILE A 114 -10.10 1.46 -4.61
CA ILE A 114 -9.91 0.03 -4.82
C ILE A 114 -10.17 -0.31 -6.29
N TYR A 115 -9.29 -1.10 -6.87
CA TYR A 115 -9.37 -1.53 -8.26
C TYR A 115 -9.42 -3.04 -8.35
N VAL A 116 -10.32 -3.54 -9.20
CA VAL A 116 -10.44 -4.96 -9.53
C VAL A 116 -10.46 -5.07 -11.06
N THR A 117 -9.59 -5.87 -11.62
CA THR A 117 -9.58 -6.07 -13.07
C THR A 117 -10.65 -7.09 -13.51
N ARG A 118 -11.15 -6.96 -14.74
CA ARG A 118 -12.07 -7.97 -15.31
C ARG A 118 -11.45 -9.37 -15.36
N GLY A 119 -10.11 -9.44 -15.49
CA GLY A 119 -9.39 -10.71 -15.46
C GLY A 119 -9.44 -11.39 -14.10
N LEU A 120 -9.41 -10.61 -12.99
CA LEU A 120 -9.57 -11.16 -11.66
C LEU A 120 -11.00 -11.65 -11.43
N ILE A 121 -12.00 -10.86 -11.85
CA ILE A 121 -13.41 -11.26 -11.74
C ILE A 121 -13.67 -12.57 -12.50
N ALA A 122 -13.08 -12.73 -13.70
CA ALA A 122 -13.21 -13.95 -14.51
C ALA A 122 -12.49 -15.16 -13.89
N LEU A 123 -11.51 -14.98 -12.99
CA LEU A 123 -10.83 -16.07 -12.30
C LEU A 123 -11.57 -16.53 -11.05
N ALA A 124 -12.31 -15.63 -10.40
CA ALA A 124 -13.07 -15.95 -9.22
C ALA A 124 -14.23 -16.91 -9.55
N GLU A 125 -14.40 -17.95 -8.73
CA GLU A 125 -15.44 -18.97 -8.92
C GLU A 125 -16.74 -18.63 -8.18
N ASP A 126 -16.62 -17.80 -7.11
CA ASP A 126 -17.77 -17.39 -6.31
C ASP A 126 -17.59 -15.97 -5.71
N GLU A 127 -18.65 -15.49 -5.05
CA GLU A 127 -18.65 -14.18 -4.39
C GLU A 127 -17.68 -14.13 -3.20
N ALA A 128 -17.47 -15.23 -2.48
CA ALA A 128 -16.62 -15.24 -1.30
C ALA A 128 -15.14 -15.02 -1.68
N GLU A 129 -14.71 -15.54 -2.82
CA GLU A 129 -13.37 -15.28 -3.36
C GLU A 129 -13.17 -13.81 -3.73
N LEU A 130 -14.15 -13.20 -4.41
CA LEU A 130 -14.12 -11.75 -4.72
C LEU A 130 -14.15 -10.91 -3.44
N ALA A 131 -15.00 -11.27 -2.50
CA ALA A 131 -15.11 -10.60 -1.20
C ALA A 131 -13.78 -10.67 -0.44
N GLY A 132 -13.11 -11.82 -0.46
CA GLY A 132 -11.81 -12.01 0.17
C GLY A 132 -10.76 -11.06 -0.38
N VAL A 133 -10.61 -10.99 -1.69
CA VAL A 133 -9.64 -10.08 -2.33
C VAL A 133 -9.99 -8.62 -2.06
N ILE A 134 -11.26 -8.23 -2.19
CA ILE A 134 -11.69 -6.85 -1.92
C ILE A 134 -11.48 -6.48 -0.45
N ALA A 135 -11.73 -7.39 0.48
CA ALA A 135 -11.48 -7.20 1.91
C ALA A 135 -9.99 -6.99 2.20
N HIS A 136 -9.12 -7.75 1.54
CA HIS A 136 -7.67 -7.60 1.64
C HIS A 136 -7.20 -6.22 1.17
N GLU A 137 -7.72 -5.73 0.04
CA GLU A 137 -7.41 -4.38 -0.46
C GLU A 137 -7.95 -3.27 0.45
N ILE A 138 -9.17 -3.43 1.00
CA ILE A 138 -9.74 -2.52 2.01
C ILE A 138 -8.81 -2.47 3.24
N ALA A 139 -8.33 -3.62 3.69
CA ALA A 139 -7.44 -3.73 4.84
C ALA A 139 -6.13 -2.95 4.62
N HIS A 140 -5.53 -3.02 3.43
CA HIS A 140 -4.34 -2.22 3.10
C HIS A 140 -4.56 -0.72 3.23
N VAL A 141 -5.74 -0.22 2.82
CA VAL A 141 -6.10 1.20 2.95
C VAL A 141 -6.33 1.58 4.40
N LEU A 142 -7.12 0.79 5.14
CA LEU A 142 -7.46 1.07 6.54
C LEU A 142 -6.23 0.99 7.45
N ALA A 143 -5.34 0.04 7.22
CA ALA A 143 -4.06 -0.07 7.93
C ALA A 143 -3.00 0.96 7.45
N ARG A 144 -3.33 1.77 6.44
CA ARG A 144 -2.45 2.82 5.90
C ARG A 144 -1.08 2.32 5.43
N HIS A 145 -1.03 1.10 4.87
CA HIS A 145 0.21 0.46 4.46
C HIS A 145 1.00 1.27 3.42
N THR A 146 0.29 2.00 2.53
CA THR A 146 0.94 2.90 1.56
C THR A 146 1.60 4.10 2.25
N ALA A 147 0.96 4.70 3.26
CA ALA A 147 1.54 5.79 4.03
C ALA A 147 2.76 5.35 4.85
N GLU A 148 2.71 4.14 5.42
CA GLU A 148 3.84 3.54 6.12
C GLU A 148 5.05 3.37 5.17
N ARG A 149 4.84 2.76 3.99
CA ARG A 149 5.90 2.58 2.98
C ARG A 149 6.48 3.89 2.49
N TYR A 150 5.62 4.89 2.24
CA TYR A 150 6.06 6.23 1.86
C TYR A 150 6.94 6.84 2.95
N SER A 151 6.48 6.78 4.20
CA SER A 151 7.21 7.36 5.33
C SER A 151 8.56 6.66 5.56
N GLN A 152 8.62 5.34 5.42
CA GLN A 152 9.87 4.57 5.48
C GLN A 152 10.83 4.97 4.35
N ALA A 153 10.33 5.16 3.12
CA ALA A 153 11.14 5.57 1.99
C ALA A 153 11.70 7.00 2.18
N VAL A 154 10.90 7.93 2.69
CA VAL A 154 11.34 9.29 3.01
C VAL A 154 12.39 9.27 4.11
N ALA A 155 12.17 8.53 5.20
CA ALA A 155 13.13 8.41 6.30
C ALA A 155 14.47 7.81 5.82
N ALA A 156 14.43 6.78 4.98
CA ALA A 156 15.62 6.19 4.38
C ALA A 156 16.38 7.20 3.50
N ASN A 157 15.68 7.99 2.69
CA ASN A 157 16.30 9.02 1.85
C ASN A 157 16.93 10.14 2.69
N ILE A 158 16.28 10.58 3.78
CA ILE A 158 16.85 11.56 4.71
C ILE A 158 18.10 10.98 5.36
N GLY A 159 18.06 9.73 5.84
CA GLY A 159 19.22 9.04 6.42
C GLY A 159 20.40 8.95 5.45
N LEU A 160 20.13 8.58 4.19
CA LEU A 160 21.14 8.53 3.15
C LEU A 160 21.71 9.92 2.81
N ALA A 161 20.88 10.96 2.77
CA ALA A 161 21.31 12.32 2.50
C ALA A 161 22.22 12.86 3.63
N THR A 162 21.87 12.58 4.89
CA THR A 162 22.70 12.97 6.05
C THR A 162 24.04 12.22 6.05
N LEU A 163 24.04 10.92 5.78
CA LEU A 163 25.26 10.13 5.60
C LEU A 163 26.10 10.65 4.43
N GLY A 164 25.46 11.01 3.31
CA GLY A 164 26.13 11.59 2.15
C GLY A 164 26.78 12.95 2.41
N ALA A 165 26.18 13.76 3.29
CA ALA A 165 26.75 15.03 3.71
C ALA A 165 27.98 14.87 4.63
N VAL A 166 28.01 13.82 5.45
CA VAL A 166 29.10 13.53 6.39
C VAL A 166 30.16 12.60 5.77
N ALA A 167 29.80 11.71 4.87
CA ALA A 167 30.70 10.71 4.28
C ALA A 167 31.95 11.27 3.60
N PRO A 168 31.90 12.41 2.87
CA PRO A 168 33.11 13.03 2.31
C PRO A 168 34.12 13.45 3.38
N THR A 169 33.64 13.83 4.58
CA THR A 169 34.51 14.26 5.70
C THR A 169 35.21 13.08 6.38
N ILE A 170 34.67 11.86 6.22
CA ILE A 170 35.22 10.61 6.77
C ILE A 170 35.76 9.65 5.69
N GLY A 171 35.85 10.14 4.44
CA GLY A 171 36.50 9.40 3.33
C GLY A 171 35.68 8.22 2.75
N ILE A 172 34.38 8.14 3.01
CA ILE A 172 33.52 7.09 2.45
C ILE A 172 32.93 7.57 1.11
N PRO A 173 33.18 6.88 -0.03
CA PRO A 173 32.58 7.25 -1.30
C PRO A 173 31.08 6.92 -1.34
N VAL A 174 30.21 7.91 -1.33
CA VAL A 174 28.75 7.73 -1.44
C VAL A 174 28.31 7.90 -2.90
N ARG A 175 28.01 6.79 -3.56
CA ARG A 175 27.37 6.79 -4.89
C ARG A 175 25.87 6.56 -4.73
N GLY A 176 25.07 7.53 -5.14
CA GLY A 176 23.61 7.33 -5.29
C GLY A 176 22.69 8.09 -4.36
N VAL A 177 23.17 9.09 -3.63
CA VAL A 177 22.33 10.01 -2.86
C VAL A 177 21.65 11.00 -3.82
N GLY A 178 20.36 10.84 -4.12
CA GLY A 178 19.66 11.87 -4.89
C GLY A 178 18.47 11.43 -5.76
N ARG A 179 18.04 10.18 -5.75
CA ARG A 179 16.72 9.85 -6.32
C ARG A 179 15.66 9.97 -5.24
N LEU A 180 15.04 11.14 -5.15
CA LEU A 180 13.69 11.24 -4.60
C LEU A 180 12.84 10.25 -5.37
N VAL A 181 12.44 9.17 -4.70
CA VAL A 181 11.51 8.21 -5.30
C VAL A 181 10.25 8.98 -5.60
N SER A 182 9.94 9.17 -6.88
CA SER A 182 8.65 9.66 -7.31
C SER A 182 7.62 8.62 -6.87
N PHE A 183 6.95 8.91 -5.75
CA PHE A 183 5.93 8.06 -5.19
C PHE A 183 4.64 8.31 -5.98
N GLY A 184 4.48 7.55 -7.07
CA GLY A 184 3.32 7.61 -7.95
C GLY A 184 2.64 6.26 -8.04
N ALA A 185 1.90 6.03 -9.14
CA ALA A 185 1.20 4.78 -9.42
C ALA A 185 2.09 3.53 -9.30
N GLU A 186 3.38 3.61 -9.68
CA GLU A 186 4.35 2.51 -9.51
C GLU A 186 4.51 2.05 -8.05
N ALA A 187 4.45 2.97 -7.10
CA ALA A 187 4.60 2.62 -5.69
C ALA A 187 3.37 1.88 -5.15
N ALA A 188 2.18 2.21 -5.64
CA ALA A 188 0.95 1.49 -5.28
C ALA A 188 0.96 0.04 -5.82
N LEU A 189 1.66 -0.21 -6.92
CA LEU A 189 1.76 -1.54 -7.55
C LEU A 189 2.91 -2.40 -7.00
N ARG A 190 3.74 -1.87 -6.10
CA ARG A 190 4.83 -2.65 -5.47
C ARG A 190 4.29 -3.52 -4.35
N ALA A 191 4.88 -4.71 -4.21
CA ALA A 191 4.55 -5.63 -3.11
C ALA A 191 4.74 -4.98 -1.73
N TYR A 192 3.83 -5.27 -0.83
CA TYR A 192 3.91 -4.90 0.57
C TYR A 192 4.91 -5.79 1.32
N SER A 193 5.31 -5.40 2.52
CA SER A 193 6.13 -6.25 3.37
C SER A 193 5.31 -7.44 3.89
N ARG A 194 5.99 -8.55 4.22
CA ARG A 194 5.32 -9.73 4.77
C ARG A 194 4.44 -9.42 6.00
N SER A 195 4.86 -8.48 6.85
CA SER A 195 4.08 -8.10 8.02
C SER A 195 2.83 -7.31 7.66
N GLN A 196 2.86 -6.50 6.58
CA GLN A 196 1.71 -5.79 6.06
C GLN A 196 0.72 -6.72 5.37
N GLU A 197 1.21 -7.70 4.61
CA GLU A 197 0.36 -8.75 4.02
C GLU A 197 -0.37 -9.55 5.11
N LEU A 198 0.34 -10.02 6.14
CA LEU A 198 -0.27 -10.76 7.24
C LEU A 198 -1.32 -9.93 8.01
N GLU A 199 -1.09 -8.64 8.17
CA GLU A 199 -2.07 -7.74 8.78
C GLU A 199 -3.30 -7.58 7.89
N ALA A 200 -3.12 -7.40 6.58
CA ALA A 200 -4.21 -7.31 5.63
C ALA A 200 -5.02 -8.62 5.57
N ASP A 201 -4.36 -9.77 5.58
CA ASP A 201 -5.02 -11.08 5.64
C ASP A 201 -5.87 -11.25 6.90
N MET A 202 -5.32 -10.91 8.08
CA MET A 202 -6.06 -10.97 9.34
C MET A 202 -7.33 -10.12 9.33
N LEU A 203 -7.21 -8.89 8.82
CA LEU A 203 -8.34 -7.97 8.73
C LEU A 203 -9.36 -8.45 7.72
N ALA A 204 -8.92 -8.93 6.55
CA ALA A 204 -9.79 -9.49 5.52
C ALA A 204 -10.61 -10.66 6.05
N VAL A 205 -9.98 -11.62 6.72
CA VAL A 205 -10.65 -12.76 7.38
C VAL A 205 -11.71 -12.29 8.37
N ARG A 206 -11.41 -11.24 9.16
CA ARG A 206 -12.36 -10.70 10.13
C ARG A 206 -13.57 -10.06 9.43
N TYR A 207 -13.36 -9.28 8.38
CA TYR A 207 -14.44 -8.64 7.62
C TYR A 207 -15.31 -9.69 6.91
N MET A 208 -14.70 -10.70 6.30
CA MET A 208 -15.40 -11.84 5.69
C MET A 208 -16.28 -12.57 6.68
N ASN A 209 -15.73 -12.95 7.85
CA ASN A 209 -16.46 -13.63 8.90
C ASN A 209 -17.67 -12.82 9.40
N SER A 210 -17.52 -11.50 9.54
CA SER A 210 -18.62 -10.62 9.99
C SER A 210 -19.81 -10.60 9.03
N LEU A 211 -19.58 -10.96 7.76
CA LEU A 211 -20.61 -11.06 6.72
C LEU A 211 -21.05 -12.49 6.41
N GLY A 212 -20.50 -13.48 7.12
CA GLY A 212 -20.82 -14.89 6.91
C GLY A 212 -20.15 -15.53 5.69
N TYR A 213 -19.14 -14.88 5.08
CA TYR A 213 -18.31 -15.51 4.06
C TYR A 213 -17.33 -16.51 4.69
N ASP A 214 -17.06 -17.60 3.99
CA ASP A 214 -16.00 -18.53 4.36
C ASP A 214 -14.62 -17.92 4.07
N PRO A 215 -13.77 -17.67 5.09
CA PRO A 215 -12.44 -17.13 4.87
C PRO A 215 -11.50 -18.05 4.07
N ALA A 216 -11.79 -19.35 4.00
CA ALA A 216 -11.02 -20.28 3.18
C ALA A 216 -11.07 -19.89 1.68
N ALA A 217 -12.12 -19.19 1.26
CA ALA A 217 -12.24 -18.69 -0.12
C ALA A 217 -11.08 -17.75 -0.50
N LEU A 218 -10.60 -16.90 0.42
CA LEU A 218 -9.43 -16.04 0.18
C LEU A 218 -8.17 -16.87 -0.09
N ILE A 219 -7.94 -17.93 0.70
CA ILE A 219 -6.80 -18.83 0.52
C ILE A 219 -6.91 -19.56 -0.83
N ASN A 220 -8.10 -20.06 -1.16
CA ASN A 220 -8.36 -20.76 -2.40
C ASN A 220 -8.08 -19.85 -3.60
N PHE A 221 -8.50 -18.58 -3.54
CA PHE A 221 -8.22 -17.61 -4.58
C PHE A 221 -6.72 -17.35 -4.74
N PHE A 222 -5.96 -17.18 -3.65
CA PHE A 222 -4.51 -16.98 -3.73
C PHE A 222 -3.77 -18.19 -4.32
N VAL A 223 -4.21 -19.40 -4.01
CA VAL A 223 -3.67 -20.62 -4.63
C VAL A 223 -3.93 -20.63 -6.15
N LYS A 224 -5.13 -20.24 -6.58
CA LYS A 224 -5.46 -20.11 -8.03
C LYS A 224 -4.63 -19.02 -8.70
N LEU A 225 -4.48 -17.86 -8.05
CA LEU A 225 -3.68 -16.76 -8.55
C LEU A 225 -2.20 -17.17 -8.75
N GLU A 226 -1.63 -17.88 -7.81
CA GLU A 226 -0.26 -18.38 -7.91
C GLU A 226 -0.10 -19.41 -9.04
N ARG A 227 -1.07 -20.30 -9.20
CA ARG A 227 -1.12 -21.25 -10.31
C ARG A 227 -1.20 -20.56 -11.67
N GLU A 228 -2.03 -19.53 -11.80
CA GLU A 228 -2.17 -18.73 -13.00
C GLU A 228 -0.86 -18.00 -13.36
N LYS A 229 -0.20 -17.40 -12.38
CA LYS A 229 1.13 -16.77 -12.57
C LYS A 229 2.16 -17.76 -13.10
N ARG A 230 2.21 -18.98 -12.55
CA ARG A 230 3.13 -20.04 -12.99
C ARG A 230 2.85 -20.51 -14.43
N LEU A 231 1.58 -20.63 -14.80
CA LEU A 231 1.19 -21.03 -16.16
C LEU A 231 1.58 -19.95 -17.18
N ARG A 232 1.35 -18.68 -16.87
CA ARG A 232 1.74 -17.56 -17.73
C ARG A 232 3.25 -17.46 -17.92
N SER A 233 4.02 -17.63 -16.85
CA SER A 233 5.49 -17.58 -16.93
C SER A 233 6.05 -18.72 -17.80
N LYS A 234 5.50 -19.95 -17.69
CA LYS A 234 5.89 -21.07 -18.54
C LYS A 234 5.57 -20.82 -20.03
N LYS A 235 4.40 -20.21 -20.33
CA LYS A 235 3.99 -19.89 -21.70
C LYS A 235 4.93 -18.87 -22.34
N ILE A 236 5.37 -17.86 -21.59
CA ILE A 236 6.32 -16.84 -22.08
C ILE A 236 7.68 -17.49 -22.40
N HIS A 237 8.19 -18.38 -21.55
CA HIS A 237 9.46 -19.08 -21.79
C HIS A 237 9.39 -20.05 -22.97
N SER A 238 8.25 -20.72 -23.18
CA SER A 238 8.06 -21.63 -24.32
C SER A 238 7.93 -20.89 -25.66
N SER A 239 7.35 -19.69 -25.66
CA SER A 239 7.20 -18.85 -26.87
C SER A 239 8.51 -18.16 -27.27
N GLY A 240 9.41 -17.90 -26.31
CA GLY A 240 10.72 -17.31 -26.59
C GLY A 240 11.76 -18.29 -27.17
N ASN A 241 11.46 -19.59 -27.20
CA ASN A 241 12.38 -20.63 -27.70
C ASN A 241 12.06 -21.09 -29.14
N ILE A 242 11.17 -20.39 -29.85
CA ILE A 242 10.91 -20.59 -31.28
C ILE A 242 11.54 -19.40 -32.02
N SER A 243 12.85 -19.39 -32.11
CA SER A 243 13.61 -18.65 -33.12
C SER A 243 14.30 -19.68 -33.98
N ILE A 244 13.78 -19.82 -35.20
CA ILE A 244 14.45 -20.47 -36.32
C ILE A 244 15.61 -19.59 -36.77
#